data_7428da158c86322289e3705b03f1b181
#
_entry.id   7428da158c86322289e3705b03f1b181
#
_cell.length_a   1.000
_cell.length_b   1.000
_cell.length_c   1.000
_cell.angle_alpha   90.00
_cell.angle_beta   90.00
_cell.angle_gamma   90.00
#
_symmetry.space_group_name_H-M   'P 1'
#
loop_
_entity.id
_entity.type
_entity.pdbx_description
1 polymer ?
#
loop_
_entity_poly.entity_id
_entity_poly.type
_entity_poly.pdbx_seq_one_letter_code
_entity_poly.pdbx_strand_id
1 'polypeptide(L)'
;MSKAKKITVNSDNKIFIKGARTHNLKNIDVEIPRNKLVVVTGVSGSGKSSLTIDTLYAEGQRRYVESLSSYVRQFMSRMDKPDVDYIKGLSPAIAIEQKVSNKNPRSTVGTSTEIYDYLKLFFARIGRTISPT
;
A
#
# COMPACT_ATOMS: atom_id res chain seq x y z
N MET A 1 26.62 29.30 2.00
CA MET A 1 26.67 27.88 1.65
C MET A 1 26.50 27.05 2.92
N SER A 2 25.30 26.56 3.20
CA SER A 2 24.99 25.78 4.42
C SER A 2 25.46 24.35 4.22
N LYS A 3 26.41 23.90 5.05
CA LYS A 3 26.87 22.50 5.07
C LYS A 3 25.75 21.62 5.61
N ALA A 4 25.16 20.79 4.78
CA ALA A 4 24.23 19.76 5.22
C ALA A 4 24.93 18.86 6.25
N LYS A 5 24.40 18.84 7.46
CA LYS A 5 24.86 17.98 8.56
C LYS A 5 24.61 16.53 8.17
N LYS A 6 25.67 15.80 7.88
CA LYS A 6 25.61 14.35 7.59
C LYS A 6 25.17 13.66 8.89
N ILE A 7 23.90 13.27 8.94
CA ILE A 7 23.37 12.48 10.07
C ILE A 7 23.94 11.07 9.89
N THR A 8 24.88 10.70 10.73
CA THR A 8 25.36 9.31 10.86
C THR A 8 24.22 8.50 11.50
N VAL A 9 23.40 7.87 10.68
CA VAL A 9 22.35 6.95 11.13
C VAL A 9 23.01 5.60 11.38
N ASN A 10 22.90 5.10 12.60
CA ASN A 10 23.38 3.77 13.00
C ASN A 10 22.82 2.71 12.04
N SER A 11 23.63 1.76 11.59
CA SER A 11 23.30 0.77 10.56
C SER A 11 22.05 -0.07 10.88
N ASP A 12 21.70 -0.19 12.16
CA ASP A 12 20.60 -1.03 12.66
C ASP A 12 19.21 -0.35 12.61
N ASN A 13 19.14 0.96 12.27
CA ASN A 13 17.90 1.73 12.29
C ASN A 13 17.46 2.23 10.92
N LYS A 14 17.73 1.45 9.88
CA LYS A 14 17.29 1.77 8.52
C LYS A 14 16.88 0.53 7.75
N ILE A 15 16.01 0.74 6.76
CA ILE A 15 15.70 -0.23 5.72
C ILE A 15 16.67 0.05 4.58
N PHE A 16 17.34 -0.99 4.08
CA PHE A 16 18.23 -0.89 2.95
C PHE A 16 17.73 -1.77 1.82
N ILE A 17 17.51 -1.17 0.66
CA ILE A 17 17.10 -1.84 -0.58
C ILE A 17 18.29 -1.80 -1.51
N LYS A 18 18.73 -2.95 -2.00
CA LYS A 18 19.82 -3.10 -2.97
C LYS A 18 19.28 -3.54 -4.31
N GLY A 19 19.68 -2.83 -5.36
CA GLY A 19 19.45 -3.25 -6.73
C GLY A 19 17.96 -3.32 -7.12
N ALA A 20 17.14 -2.33 -6.77
CA ALA A 20 15.72 -2.33 -7.12
C ALA A 20 15.52 -2.09 -8.62
N ARG A 21 14.84 -3.05 -9.28
CA ARG A 21 14.56 -3.05 -10.72
C ARG A 21 13.08 -3.25 -11.06
N THR A 22 12.22 -3.27 -10.05
CA THR A 22 10.78 -3.47 -10.22
C THR A 22 10.20 -2.40 -11.16
N HIS A 23 9.50 -2.82 -12.20
CA HIS A 23 8.91 -1.97 -13.24
C HIS A 23 9.92 -1.00 -13.88
N ASN A 24 9.77 0.30 -13.63
CA ASN A 24 10.61 1.34 -14.22
C ASN A 24 11.82 1.76 -13.37
N LEU A 25 12.09 1.06 -12.26
CA LEU A 25 13.26 1.31 -11.44
C LEU A 25 14.54 0.84 -12.15
N LYS A 26 15.58 1.68 -12.13
CA LYS A 26 16.80 1.48 -12.90
C LYS A 26 17.96 0.97 -12.02
N ASN A 27 17.74 -0.19 -11.36
CA ASN A 27 18.76 -0.81 -10.51
C ASN A 27 19.28 0.14 -9.43
N ILE A 28 18.37 0.69 -8.65
CA ILE A 28 18.69 1.72 -7.64
C ILE A 28 18.91 1.12 -6.26
N ASP A 29 19.80 1.73 -5.50
CA ASP A 29 20.01 1.45 -4.09
C ASP A 29 19.36 2.55 -3.26
N VAL A 30 18.60 2.17 -2.23
CA VAL A 30 17.84 3.12 -1.41
C VAL A 30 17.99 2.80 0.07
N GLU A 31 18.24 3.83 0.88
CA GLU A 31 18.22 3.76 2.33
C GLU A 31 17.04 4.56 2.90
N ILE A 32 16.20 3.93 3.70
CA ILE A 32 15.02 4.54 4.32
C ILE A 32 15.18 4.46 5.84
N PRO A 33 15.14 5.59 6.57
CA PRO A 33 15.23 5.57 8.02
C PRO A 33 13.99 4.89 8.63
N ARG A 34 14.20 4.06 9.66
CA ARG A 34 13.10 3.47 10.44
C ARG A 34 12.61 4.45 11.51
N ASN A 35 11.39 4.23 11.97
CA ASN A 35 10.76 5.03 13.04
C ASN A 35 10.73 6.53 12.72
N LYS A 36 10.61 6.87 11.45
CA LYS A 36 10.49 8.24 10.93
C LYS A 36 9.34 8.33 9.95
N LEU A 37 8.73 9.49 9.86
CA LEU A 37 7.85 9.82 8.74
C LEU A 37 8.73 10.08 7.51
N VAL A 38 8.50 9.31 6.46
CA VAL A 38 9.21 9.44 5.18
C VAL A 38 8.21 9.77 4.09
N VAL A 39 8.49 10.81 3.33
CA VAL A 39 7.64 11.24 2.21
C VAL A 39 8.37 10.96 0.91
N VAL A 40 7.70 10.23 0.00
CA VAL A 40 8.22 9.94 -1.34
C VAL A 40 7.49 10.82 -2.36
N THR A 41 8.23 11.71 -2.99
CA THR A 41 7.70 12.69 -3.95
C THR A 41 8.36 12.55 -5.32
N GLY A 42 7.75 13.12 -6.33
CA GLY A 42 8.27 13.13 -7.69
C GLY A 42 7.15 13.22 -8.73
N VAL A 43 7.50 13.42 -9.98
CA VAL A 43 6.58 13.48 -11.11
C VAL A 43 5.87 12.14 -11.33
N SER A 44 4.74 12.17 -12.05
CA SER A 44 4.06 10.92 -12.45
C SER A 44 5.01 10.03 -13.27
N GLY A 45 4.97 8.71 -13.02
CA GLY A 45 5.85 7.77 -13.71
C GLY A 45 7.29 7.71 -13.19
N SER A 46 7.67 8.46 -12.14
CA SER A 46 9.04 8.45 -11.60
C SER A 46 9.41 7.22 -10.76
N GLY A 47 8.51 6.24 -10.61
CA GLY A 47 8.78 5.02 -9.86
C GLY A 47 8.40 5.05 -8.37
N LYS A 48 7.67 6.09 -7.90
CA LYS A 48 7.25 6.19 -6.49
C LYS A 48 6.48 4.95 -6.02
N SER A 49 5.43 4.58 -6.74
CA SER A 49 4.62 3.39 -6.42
C SER A 49 5.41 2.11 -6.60
N SER A 50 6.25 2.02 -7.64
CA SER A 50 7.12 0.87 -7.88
C SER A 50 8.08 0.63 -6.72
N LEU A 51 8.61 1.69 -6.09
CA LEU A 51 9.48 1.58 -4.93
C LEU A 51 8.69 1.27 -3.65
N THR A 52 7.58 1.99 -3.39
CA THR A 52 6.88 1.92 -2.11
C THR A 52 5.93 0.73 -2.03
N ILE A 53 5.10 0.51 -3.06
CA ILE A 53 4.08 -0.54 -3.08
C ILE A 53 4.63 -1.82 -3.68
N ASP A 54 5.15 -1.76 -4.93
CA ASP A 54 5.51 -2.96 -5.68
C ASP A 54 6.86 -3.55 -5.24
N THR A 55 7.69 -2.80 -4.48
CA THR A 55 8.94 -3.29 -3.93
C THR A 55 8.89 -3.45 -2.41
N LEU A 56 8.75 -2.35 -1.68
CA LEU A 56 8.89 -2.36 -0.22
C LEU A 56 7.71 -3.09 0.46
N TYR A 57 6.48 -2.68 0.14
CA TYR A 57 5.29 -3.30 0.72
C TYR A 57 5.12 -4.75 0.25
N ALA A 58 5.30 -5.03 -1.04
CA ALA A 58 5.19 -6.38 -1.59
C ALA A 58 6.13 -7.36 -0.89
N GLU A 59 7.39 -6.98 -0.66
CA GLU A 59 8.35 -7.83 0.05
C GLU A 59 8.01 -7.97 1.55
N GLY A 60 7.54 -6.89 2.20
CA GLY A 60 7.08 -6.94 3.59
C GLY A 60 5.90 -7.88 3.77
N GLN A 61 4.91 -7.80 2.89
CA GLN A 61 3.74 -8.67 2.88
C GLN A 61 4.13 -10.12 2.56
N ARG A 62 5.02 -10.34 1.59
CA ARG A 62 5.51 -11.68 1.24
C ARG A 62 6.16 -12.36 2.44
N ARG A 63 7.07 -11.69 3.14
CA ARG A 63 7.73 -12.22 4.35
C ARG A 63 6.74 -12.49 5.47
N TYR A 64 5.74 -11.62 5.63
CA TYR A 64 4.69 -11.84 6.62
C TYR A 64 3.90 -13.11 6.30
N VAL A 65 3.44 -13.27 5.06
CA VAL A 65 2.70 -14.47 4.61
C VAL A 65 3.54 -15.74 4.76
N GLU A 66 4.83 -15.68 4.45
CA GLU A 66 5.75 -16.82 4.61
C GLU A 66 5.92 -17.25 6.07
N SER A 67 5.77 -16.33 7.03
CA SER A 67 5.83 -16.64 8.46
C SER A 67 4.57 -17.33 8.99
N LEU A 68 3.46 -17.33 8.24
CA LEU A 68 2.20 -17.94 8.63
C LEU A 68 2.17 -19.45 8.37
N SER A 69 1.23 -20.15 9.01
CA SER A 69 1.03 -21.57 8.77
C SER A 69 0.65 -21.87 7.32
N SER A 70 0.94 -23.10 6.85
CA SER A 70 0.61 -23.52 5.49
C SER A 70 -0.89 -23.41 5.18
N TYR A 71 -1.74 -23.68 6.16
CA TYR A 71 -3.17 -23.56 6.05
C TYR A 71 -3.60 -22.10 5.75
N VAL A 72 -3.13 -21.15 6.55
CA VAL A 72 -3.46 -19.72 6.38
C VAL A 72 -2.94 -19.18 5.04
N ARG A 73 -1.75 -19.62 4.61
CA ARG A 73 -1.16 -19.21 3.33
C ARG A 73 -2.02 -19.55 2.10
N GLN A 74 -2.87 -20.57 2.17
CA GLN A 74 -3.76 -20.95 1.06
C GLN A 74 -4.86 -19.92 0.80
N PHE A 75 -5.26 -19.16 1.84
CA PHE A 75 -6.33 -18.17 1.74
C PHE A 75 -5.84 -16.74 1.51
N MET A 76 -4.54 -16.51 1.61
CA MET A 76 -3.96 -15.19 1.39
C MET A 76 -3.43 -15.02 -0.02
N SER A 77 -3.77 -13.90 -0.64
CA SER A 77 -3.20 -13.52 -1.93
C SER A 77 -1.69 -13.38 -1.80
N ARG A 78 -0.96 -14.09 -2.66
CA ARG A 78 0.49 -13.93 -2.76
C ARG A 78 0.77 -12.69 -3.59
N MET A 79 1.67 -11.86 -3.09
CA MET A 79 2.29 -10.82 -3.91
C MET A 79 3.49 -11.39 -4.65
N ASP A 80 3.70 -10.93 -5.85
CA ASP A 80 4.87 -11.30 -6.62
C ASP A 80 6.16 -10.84 -5.91
N LYS A 81 7.20 -11.65 -6.05
CA LYS A 81 8.50 -11.28 -5.50
C LYS A 81 9.04 -10.09 -6.28
N PRO A 82 9.35 -8.96 -5.61
CA PRO A 82 9.93 -7.81 -6.30
C PRO A 82 11.31 -8.14 -6.87
N ASP A 83 11.64 -7.51 -8.00
CA ASP A 83 12.97 -7.63 -8.60
C ASP A 83 13.97 -6.73 -7.87
N VAL A 84 14.63 -7.31 -6.88
CA VAL A 84 15.65 -6.67 -6.06
C VAL A 84 16.75 -7.69 -5.71
N ASP A 85 17.96 -7.22 -5.47
CA ASP A 85 19.03 -8.11 -5.00
C ASP A 85 18.75 -8.56 -3.56
N TYR A 86 18.48 -7.62 -2.66
CA TYR A 86 18.00 -7.90 -1.30
C TYR A 86 17.41 -6.68 -0.62
N ILE A 87 16.60 -6.91 0.43
CA ILE A 87 16.09 -5.89 1.35
C ILE A 87 16.43 -6.30 2.79
N LYS A 88 17.12 -5.41 3.52
CA LYS A 88 17.43 -5.57 4.95
C LYS A 88 16.62 -4.62 5.81
N GLY A 89 16.39 -4.98 7.08
CA GLY A 89 15.73 -4.14 8.07
C GLY A 89 14.21 -3.96 7.86
N LEU A 90 13.60 -4.72 6.95
CA LEU A 90 12.17 -4.64 6.68
C LEU A 90 11.39 -5.43 7.75
N SER A 91 10.35 -4.79 8.30
CA SER A 91 9.33 -5.40 9.16
C SER A 91 8.06 -5.69 8.35
N PRO A 92 7.12 -6.50 8.85
CA PRO A 92 5.79 -6.61 8.27
C PRO A 92 5.18 -5.24 8.04
N ALA A 93 4.54 -5.04 6.89
CA ALA A 93 4.05 -3.75 6.45
C ALA A 93 2.55 -3.80 6.15
N ILE A 94 1.87 -2.67 6.36
CA ILE A 94 0.48 -2.44 5.94
C ILE A 94 0.52 -1.30 4.94
N ALA A 95 -0.17 -1.47 3.81
CA ALA A 95 -0.42 -0.39 2.87
C ALA A 95 -1.89 0.03 2.92
N ILE A 96 -2.11 1.33 2.93
CA ILE A 96 -3.44 1.92 2.75
C ILE A 96 -3.41 2.63 1.39
N GLU A 97 -4.13 2.09 0.44
CA GLU A 97 -4.20 2.64 -0.91
C GLU A 97 -5.54 3.34 -1.13
N GLN A 98 -5.48 4.48 -1.80
CA GLN A 98 -6.67 5.12 -2.35
C GLN A 98 -7.06 4.41 -3.66
N LYS A 99 -7.41 3.13 -3.58
CA LYS A 99 -7.97 2.41 -4.73
C LYS A 99 -9.49 2.51 -4.69
N VAL A 100 -10.04 3.31 -5.59
CA VAL A 100 -11.42 3.17 -6.02
C VAL A 100 -11.48 1.99 -7.02
N SER A 101 -11.17 0.78 -6.55
CA SER A 101 -11.38 -0.40 -7.40
C SER A 101 -12.81 -0.90 -7.18
N ASN A 102 -13.75 -0.26 -7.84
CA ASN A 102 -15.04 -0.88 -8.07
C ASN A 102 -14.84 -2.09 -8.99
N LYS A 103 -14.61 -3.25 -8.40
CA LYS A 103 -14.63 -4.53 -9.15
C LYS A 103 -15.98 -4.76 -9.81
N ASN A 104 -17.00 -4.04 -9.39
CA ASN A 104 -18.33 -4.05 -9.99
C ASN A 104 -18.69 -2.62 -10.43
N PRO A 105 -18.80 -2.33 -11.74
CA PRO A 105 -19.14 -1.00 -12.26
C PRO A 105 -20.53 -0.50 -11.83
N ARG A 106 -21.37 -1.37 -11.27
CA ARG A 106 -22.68 -1.02 -10.72
C ARG A 106 -22.67 -0.73 -9.22
N SER A 107 -21.55 -0.87 -8.53
CA SER A 107 -21.41 -0.52 -7.11
C SER A 107 -21.32 0.98 -6.94
N THR A 108 -22.19 1.53 -6.11
CA THR A 108 -22.10 2.90 -5.61
C THR A 108 -21.44 2.92 -4.24
N VAL A 109 -21.05 4.11 -3.74
CA VAL A 109 -20.54 4.27 -2.37
C VAL A 109 -21.54 3.73 -1.36
N GLY A 110 -22.84 3.99 -1.55
CA GLY A 110 -23.90 3.52 -0.66
C GLY A 110 -23.94 1.99 -0.53
N THR A 111 -23.79 1.25 -1.65
CA THR A 111 -23.80 -0.21 -1.63
C THR A 111 -22.49 -0.83 -1.14
N SER A 112 -21.37 -0.14 -1.34
CA SER A 112 -20.06 -0.63 -0.92
C SER A 112 -19.76 -0.42 0.57
N THR A 113 -20.47 0.52 1.21
CA THR A 113 -20.26 0.91 2.61
C THR A 113 -21.40 0.50 3.54
N GLU A 114 -22.36 -0.30 3.06
CA GLU A 114 -23.57 -0.69 3.79
C GLU A 114 -24.53 0.48 4.16
N ILE A 115 -24.14 1.72 3.85
CA ILE A 115 -24.98 2.92 4.09
C ILE A 115 -26.34 2.80 3.40
N TYR A 116 -26.40 2.07 2.28
CA TYR A 116 -27.61 1.85 1.52
C TYR A 116 -28.71 1.19 2.37
N ASP A 117 -28.39 0.23 3.22
CA ASP A 117 -29.37 -0.46 4.04
C ASP A 117 -29.95 0.47 5.13
N TYR A 118 -29.10 1.31 5.70
CA TYR A 118 -29.56 2.35 6.65
C TYR A 118 -30.44 3.40 5.95
N LEU A 119 -30.05 3.87 4.77
CA LEU A 119 -30.86 4.81 3.99
C LEU A 119 -32.19 4.20 3.57
N LYS A 120 -32.22 2.95 3.17
CA LYS A 120 -33.44 2.24 2.81
C LYS A 120 -34.43 2.20 4.00
N LEU A 121 -33.93 1.84 5.19
CA LEU A 121 -34.74 1.81 6.39
C LEU A 121 -35.23 3.22 6.75
N PHE A 122 -34.37 4.21 6.67
CA PHE A 122 -34.70 5.61 6.95
C PHE A 122 -35.81 6.12 6.04
N PHE A 123 -35.67 5.97 4.73
CA PHE A 123 -36.68 6.41 3.76
C PHE A 123 -37.98 5.60 3.86
N ALA A 124 -37.92 4.32 4.21
CA ALA A 124 -39.12 3.52 4.45
C ALA A 124 -39.95 4.01 5.67
N ARG A 125 -39.26 4.60 6.66
CA ARG A 125 -39.93 5.08 7.89
C ARG A 125 -40.46 6.52 7.80
N ILE A 126 -39.72 7.42 7.14
CA ILE A 126 -40.05 8.85 7.13
C ILE A 126 -40.26 9.42 5.70
N GLY A 127 -39.94 8.65 4.68
CA GLY A 127 -40.10 9.07 3.28
C GLY A 127 -41.60 9.20 2.91
N ARG A 128 -41.91 10.20 2.09
CA ARG A 128 -43.25 10.34 1.46
C ARG A 128 -43.09 10.00 -0.02
N THR A 129 -43.92 9.08 -0.49
CA THR A 129 -43.98 8.74 -1.91
C THR A 129 -44.70 9.85 -2.66
N ILE A 130 -44.07 10.49 -3.62
CA ILE A 130 -44.63 11.49 -4.52
C ILE A 130 -44.84 10.79 -5.86
N SER A 131 -46.08 10.68 -6.33
CA SER A 131 -46.39 10.23 -7.67
C SER A 131 -46.33 11.43 -8.63
N PRO A 132 -45.60 11.37 -9.73
CA PRO A 132 -45.74 12.38 -10.77
C PRO A 132 -47.13 12.25 -11.41
N THR A 133 -47.90 13.31 -11.42
CA THR A 133 -49.14 13.46 -12.16
C THR A 133 -48.84 13.83 -13.60
#